data_1a60228df86b7148c26e6b8eb310460c
#
_entry.id   1a60228df86b7148c26e6b8eb310460c
#
_cell.length_a   1.000
_cell.length_b   1.000
_cell.length_c   1.000
_cell.angle_alpha   90.00
_cell.angle_beta   90.00
_cell.angle_gamma   90.00
#
_symmetry.space_group_name_H-M   'P 1'
#
loop_
_entity.id
_entity.type
_entity.pdbx_description
1 polymer ?
#
loop_
_entity_poly.entity_id
_entity_poly.type
_entity_poly.pdbx_seq_one_letter_code
_entity_poly.pdbx_strand_id
1 'polypeptide(L)'
;MFFRNEYWFLSNMYPCEIRVNGLVFTCAEACFQSFKTTDINERKKFQRINGFEAKKLGRSVSLRSDWNDIRIEVMSRVIHAKFNQHPELTKKLQDTGDLLIIEDNTWKDTFWGVCNGKGHNLLGQILMSERDWINSQDF
;
A
#
# COMPACT_ATOMS: atom_id res chain seq x y z
N MET A 1 2.37 15.71 2.22
CA MET A 1 3.00 15.35 3.51
C MET A 1 3.87 14.11 3.34
N PHE A 2 5.00 14.07 3.97
CA PHE A 2 5.82 12.87 3.96
C PHE A 2 5.27 11.85 4.97
N PHE A 3 5.23 10.56 4.57
CA PHE A 3 4.76 9.49 5.45
C PHE A 3 5.90 9.05 6.38
N ARG A 4 6.12 9.83 7.42
CA ARG A 4 7.15 9.59 8.43
C ARG A 4 6.68 10.11 9.79
N ASN A 5 7.40 9.78 10.86
CA ASN A 5 7.04 10.13 12.23
C ASN A 5 5.63 9.64 12.58
N GLU A 6 4.73 10.50 13.00
CA GLU A 6 3.35 10.16 13.35
C GLU A 6 2.54 9.64 12.16
N TYR A 7 2.95 9.95 10.92
CA TYR A 7 2.28 9.51 9.69
C TYR A 7 2.97 8.33 9.01
N TRP A 8 3.98 7.73 9.65
CA TRP A 8 4.68 6.59 9.06
C TRP A 8 3.76 5.41 8.80
N PHE A 9 2.74 5.22 9.63
CA PHE A 9 1.76 4.15 9.44
C PHE A 9 1.02 4.22 8.09
N LEU A 10 1.02 5.39 7.43
CA LEU A 10 0.41 5.55 6.10
C LEU A 10 1.31 4.99 4.99
N SER A 11 2.60 4.83 5.24
CA SER A 11 3.54 4.33 4.26
C SER A 11 3.33 2.85 3.98
N ASN A 12 3.47 2.47 2.71
CA ASN A 12 3.47 1.05 2.32
C ASN A 12 4.68 0.29 2.87
N MET A 13 5.74 1.02 3.27
CA MET A 13 6.94 0.43 3.89
C MET A 13 6.77 0.16 5.37
N TYR A 14 5.73 0.68 6.00
CA TYR A 14 5.50 0.52 7.44
C TYR A 14 5.36 -0.96 7.80
N PRO A 15 6.16 -1.47 8.74
CA PRO A 15 6.11 -2.87 9.11
C PRO A 15 4.80 -3.24 9.81
N CYS A 16 4.04 -4.10 9.18
CA CYS A 16 2.84 -4.69 9.76
C CYS A 16 2.51 -5.97 8.98
N GLU A 17 2.08 -7.00 9.69
CA GLU A 17 1.76 -8.27 9.06
C GLU A 17 0.49 -8.15 8.23
N ILE A 18 0.55 -8.56 6.97
CA ILE A 18 -0.61 -8.59 6.09
C ILE A 18 -0.76 -9.98 5.49
N ARG A 19 -1.92 -10.58 5.70
CA ARG A 19 -2.25 -11.92 5.20
C ARG A 19 -3.21 -11.82 4.03
N VAL A 20 -2.81 -12.34 2.89
CA VAL A 20 -3.64 -12.37 1.69
C VAL A 20 -3.42 -13.71 0.96
N ASN A 21 -4.50 -14.40 0.63
CA ASN A 21 -4.47 -15.65 -0.14
C ASN A 21 -3.51 -16.70 0.44
N GLY A 22 -3.46 -16.80 1.78
CA GLY A 22 -2.63 -17.79 2.46
C GLY A 22 -1.16 -17.42 2.59
N LEU A 23 -0.74 -16.28 2.08
CA LEU A 23 0.62 -15.77 2.21
C LEU A 23 0.67 -14.66 3.26
N VAL A 24 1.83 -14.52 3.91
CA VAL A 24 2.04 -13.56 4.99
C VAL A 24 3.16 -12.60 4.60
N PHE A 25 2.84 -11.32 4.54
CA PHE A 25 3.77 -10.28 4.14
C PHE A 25 4.12 -9.38 5.32
N THR A 26 5.28 -8.74 5.27
CA THR A 26 5.80 -7.89 6.36
C THR A 26 5.32 -6.44 6.26
N CYS A 27 4.75 -6.04 5.13
CA CYS A 27 4.26 -4.69 4.89
C CYS A 27 3.39 -4.66 3.63
N ALA A 28 2.69 -3.54 3.44
CA ALA A 28 1.83 -3.36 2.26
C ALA A 28 2.61 -3.44 0.95
N GLU A 29 3.82 -2.87 0.90
CA GLU A 29 4.63 -2.89 -0.32
C GLU A 29 4.98 -4.32 -0.75
N ALA A 30 5.38 -5.18 0.18
CA ALA A 30 5.68 -6.57 -0.13
C ALA A 30 4.45 -7.31 -0.66
N CYS A 31 3.31 -7.10 -0.04
CA CYS A 31 2.04 -7.67 -0.49
C CYS A 31 1.70 -7.19 -1.91
N PHE A 32 1.77 -5.88 -2.14
CA PHE A 32 1.47 -5.27 -3.43
C PHE A 32 2.37 -5.82 -4.54
N GLN A 33 3.68 -5.84 -4.31
CA GLN A 33 4.65 -6.32 -5.30
C GLN A 33 4.42 -7.79 -5.67
N SER A 34 3.97 -8.61 -4.72
CA SER A 34 3.70 -10.03 -4.97
C SER A 34 2.61 -10.25 -6.03
N PHE A 35 1.72 -9.29 -6.22
CA PHE A 35 0.63 -9.40 -7.19
C PHE A 35 1.06 -9.12 -8.62
N LYS A 36 2.29 -8.66 -8.84
CA LYS A 36 2.84 -8.47 -10.19
C LYS A 36 2.96 -9.75 -10.99
N THR A 37 3.00 -10.88 -10.31
CA THR A 37 3.13 -12.20 -10.93
C THR A 37 1.96 -13.10 -10.55
N THR A 38 1.61 -14.03 -11.44
CA THR A 38 0.63 -15.08 -11.15
C THR A 38 1.31 -16.39 -10.71
N ASP A 39 2.63 -16.47 -10.81
CA ASP A 39 3.40 -17.66 -10.40
C ASP A 39 3.48 -17.70 -8.86
N ILE A 40 2.87 -18.73 -8.27
CA ILE A 40 2.83 -18.87 -6.81
C ILE A 40 4.22 -19.01 -6.19
N ASN A 41 5.16 -19.63 -6.88
CA ASN A 41 6.52 -19.79 -6.39
C ASN A 41 7.25 -18.44 -6.35
N GLU A 42 7.03 -17.58 -7.34
CA GLU A 42 7.54 -16.21 -7.31
C GLU A 42 6.86 -15.39 -6.20
N ARG A 43 5.53 -15.52 -6.05
CA ARG A 43 4.77 -14.78 -5.03
C ARG A 43 5.24 -15.12 -3.61
N LYS A 44 5.56 -16.37 -3.34
CA LYS A 44 6.05 -16.81 -2.03
C LYS A 44 7.35 -16.13 -1.62
N LYS A 45 8.16 -15.69 -2.58
CA LYS A 45 9.45 -15.02 -2.31
C LYS A 45 9.29 -13.66 -1.67
N PHE A 46 8.10 -13.05 -1.77
CA PHE A 46 7.82 -11.75 -1.17
C PHE A 46 7.51 -11.82 0.33
N GLN A 47 7.36 -13.00 0.88
CA GLN A 47 7.25 -13.20 2.32
C GLN A 47 8.61 -12.98 2.99
N ARG A 48 8.63 -12.47 4.21
CA ARG A 48 9.82 -12.29 5.05
C ARG A 48 10.84 -11.26 4.52
N ILE A 49 10.48 -10.44 3.55
CA ILE A 49 11.33 -9.36 3.07
C ILE A 49 10.67 -8.02 3.35
N ASN A 50 11.48 -6.96 3.47
CA ASN A 50 10.94 -5.62 3.70
C ASN A 50 10.48 -4.96 2.39
N GLY A 51 9.89 -3.77 2.49
CA GLY A 51 9.36 -3.08 1.33
C GLY A 51 10.40 -2.70 0.28
N PHE A 52 11.61 -2.35 0.70
CA PHE A 52 12.69 -2.00 -0.24
C PHE A 52 13.16 -3.22 -1.01
N GLU A 53 13.34 -4.33 -0.32
CA GLU A 53 13.66 -5.62 -0.95
C GLU A 53 12.54 -6.07 -1.90
N ALA A 54 11.30 -5.87 -1.51
CA ALA A 54 10.15 -6.21 -2.33
C ALA A 54 10.09 -5.39 -3.63
N LYS A 55 10.38 -4.09 -3.56
CA LYS A 55 10.46 -3.25 -4.77
C LYS A 55 11.51 -3.75 -5.73
N LYS A 56 12.68 -4.14 -5.22
CA LYS A 56 13.76 -4.69 -6.03
C LYS A 56 13.35 -6.02 -6.66
N LEU A 57 12.80 -6.93 -5.87
CA LEU A 57 12.36 -8.25 -6.34
C LEU A 57 11.26 -8.11 -7.40
N GLY A 58 10.35 -7.16 -7.22
CA GLY A 58 9.24 -6.92 -8.14
C GLY A 58 9.66 -6.56 -9.56
N ARG A 59 10.89 -6.07 -9.75
CA ARG A 59 11.42 -5.78 -11.09
C ARG A 59 11.87 -7.00 -11.84
N SER A 60 12.05 -8.13 -11.16
CA SER A 60 12.61 -9.37 -11.74
C SER A 60 11.60 -10.49 -11.93
N VAL A 61 10.36 -10.32 -11.44
CA VAL A 61 9.34 -11.37 -11.58
C VAL A 61 8.73 -11.37 -12.98
N SER A 62 8.08 -12.47 -13.33
CA SER A 62 7.32 -12.59 -14.58
C SER A 62 6.06 -11.71 -14.47
N LEU A 63 6.13 -10.52 -15.05
CA LEU A 63 5.05 -9.54 -14.95
C LEU A 63 3.78 -10.06 -15.66
N ARG A 64 2.68 -10.12 -14.93
CA ARG A 64 1.39 -10.49 -15.50
C ARG A 64 0.97 -9.48 -16.57
N SER A 65 0.33 -9.97 -17.63
CA SER A 65 0.00 -9.14 -18.79
C SER A 65 -1.03 -8.05 -18.50
N ASP A 66 -1.88 -8.23 -17.48
CA ASP A 66 -2.94 -7.30 -17.11
C ASP A 66 -2.53 -6.32 -16.00
N TRP A 67 -1.24 -6.28 -15.64
CA TRP A 67 -0.80 -5.48 -14.49
C TRP A 67 -1.22 -4.01 -14.57
N ASN A 68 -1.03 -3.37 -15.72
CA ASN A 68 -1.38 -1.96 -15.87
C ASN A 68 -2.89 -1.71 -15.71
N ASP A 69 -3.72 -2.70 -16.00
CA ASP A 69 -5.17 -2.57 -15.88
C ASP A 69 -5.67 -2.78 -14.45
N ILE A 70 -4.93 -3.55 -13.63
CA ILE A 70 -5.42 -3.97 -12.30
C ILE A 70 -4.64 -3.35 -11.13
N ARG A 71 -3.49 -2.72 -11.37
CA ARG A 71 -2.59 -2.27 -10.28
C ARG A 71 -3.25 -1.33 -9.27
N ILE A 72 -4.14 -0.46 -9.72
CA ILE A 72 -4.84 0.47 -8.83
C ILE A 72 -5.80 -0.30 -7.92
N GLU A 73 -6.57 -1.23 -8.49
CA GLU A 73 -7.47 -2.08 -7.71
C GLU A 73 -6.69 -2.95 -6.72
N VAL A 74 -5.56 -3.52 -7.16
CA VAL A 74 -4.68 -4.31 -6.28
C VAL A 74 -4.22 -3.46 -5.10
N MET A 75 -3.75 -2.24 -5.35
CA MET A 75 -3.33 -1.34 -4.27
C MET A 75 -4.47 -1.06 -3.31
N SER A 76 -5.66 -0.79 -3.81
CA SER A 76 -6.84 -0.54 -2.98
C SER A 76 -7.15 -1.73 -2.07
N ARG A 77 -7.08 -2.95 -2.60
CA ARG A 77 -7.33 -4.17 -1.83
C ARG A 77 -6.24 -4.43 -0.79
N VAL A 78 -4.98 -4.15 -1.12
CA VAL A 78 -3.86 -4.29 -0.18
C VAL A 78 -4.01 -3.31 0.98
N ILE A 79 -4.34 -2.06 0.69
CA ILE A 79 -4.58 -1.04 1.71
C ILE A 79 -5.75 -1.45 2.61
N HIS A 80 -6.84 -1.94 2.02
CA HIS A 80 -7.98 -2.43 2.80
C HIS A 80 -7.56 -3.58 3.73
N ALA A 81 -6.80 -4.54 3.23
CA ALA A 81 -6.31 -5.66 4.05
C ALA A 81 -5.45 -5.17 5.21
N LYS A 82 -4.56 -4.21 4.96
CA LYS A 82 -3.70 -3.61 5.99
C LYS A 82 -4.53 -3.05 7.15
N PHE A 83 -5.47 -2.18 6.86
CA PHE A 83 -6.27 -1.53 7.91
C PHE A 83 -7.28 -2.49 8.54
N ASN A 84 -7.91 -3.34 7.74
CA ASN A 84 -8.88 -4.30 8.24
C ASN A 84 -8.26 -5.32 9.22
N GLN A 85 -6.99 -5.65 9.03
CA GLN A 85 -6.27 -6.61 9.89
C GLN A 85 -5.61 -5.96 11.10
N HIS A 86 -5.59 -4.62 11.19
CA HIS A 86 -4.92 -3.87 12.26
C HIS A 86 -5.83 -2.78 12.83
N PRO A 87 -6.66 -3.12 13.83
CA PRO A 87 -7.60 -2.15 14.44
C PRO A 87 -6.92 -0.87 14.94
N GLU A 88 -5.69 -0.98 15.45
CA GLU A 88 -4.91 0.17 15.93
C GLU A 88 -4.54 1.12 14.78
N LEU A 89 -4.29 0.58 13.58
CA LEU A 89 -4.01 1.41 12.40
C LEU A 89 -5.30 2.04 11.86
N THR A 90 -6.40 1.31 11.90
CA THR A 90 -7.73 1.85 11.56
C THR A 90 -8.05 3.06 12.41
N LYS A 91 -7.81 2.97 13.72
CA LYS A 91 -8.02 4.08 14.65
C LYS A 91 -7.17 5.29 14.27
N LYS A 92 -5.88 5.06 13.96
CA LYS A 92 -4.98 6.14 13.53
C LYS A 92 -5.45 6.80 12.24
N LEU A 93 -5.96 6.02 11.29
CA LEU A 93 -6.49 6.57 10.05
C LEU A 93 -7.75 7.41 10.30
N GLN A 94 -8.65 6.93 11.15
CA GLN A 94 -9.83 7.70 11.57
C GLN A 94 -9.42 9.01 12.26
N ASP A 95 -8.40 8.97 13.11
CA ASP A 95 -7.92 10.13 13.86
C ASP A 95 -7.31 11.22 12.97
N THR A 96 -6.99 10.91 11.71
CA THR A 96 -6.59 11.95 10.74
C THR A 96 -7.75 12.86 10.35
N GLY A 97 -8.99 12.50 10.69
CA GLY A 97 -10.18 13.30 10.46
C GLY A 97 -10.43 13.55 8.97
N ASP A 98 -10.35 14.80 8.56
CA ASP A 98 -10.53 15.22 7.16
C ASP A 98 -9.22 15.72 6.53
N LEU A 99 -8.07 15.37 7.15
CA LEU A 99 -6.76 15.72 6.62
C LEU A 99 -6.62 15.27 5.16
N LEU A 100 -6.14 16.16 4.31
CA LEU A 100 -5.79 15.82 2.94
C LEU A 100 -4.51 14.97 2.95
N ILE A 101 -4.63 13.69 2.60
CA ILE A 101 -3.52 12.76 2.61
C ILE A 101 -2.84 12.79 1.24
N ILE A 102 -1.60 13.27 1.21
CA ILE A 102 -0.78 13.37 0.00
C ILE A 102 0.54 12.68 0.26
N GLU A 103 0.88 11.68 -0.56
CA GLU A 103 2.18 11.01 -0.46
C GLU A 103 3.24 11.86 -1.16
N ASP A 104 3.83 12.79 -0.43
CA ASP A 104 4.99 13.55 -0.92
C ASP A 104 6.23 12.66 -0.93
N ASN A 105 7.02 12.78 -1.99
CA ASN A 105 8.26 12.02 -2.11
C ASN A 105 9.33 12.83 -2.86
N THR A 106 10.57 12.32 -2.80
CA THR A 106 11.74 12.91 -3.48
C THR A 106 12.30 12.01 -4.57
N TRP A 107 11.68 10.84 -4.81
CA TRP A 107 12.18 9.83 -5.74
C TRP A 107 11.40 9.77 -7.04
N LYS A 108 10.73 10.86 -7.39
CA LYS A 108 10.05 11.06 -8.69
C LYS A 108 8.85 10.13 -8.92
N ASP A 109 8.22 9.64 -7.86
CA ASP A 109 6.97 8.89 -7.98
C ASP A 109 5.81 9.87 -8.13
N THR A 110 5.34 10.06 -9.35
CA THR A 110 4.21 10.92 -9.68
C THR A 110 2.94 10.13 -9.97
N PHE A 111 2.98 8.82 -9.86
CA PHE A 111 1.82 7.96 -10.03
C PHE A 111 1.11 7.73 -8.68
N TRP A 112 1.80 7.07 -7.74
CA TRP A 112 1.24 6.83 -6.41
C TRP A 112 1.29 8.06 -5.52
N GLY A 113 2.25 8.92 -5.73
CA GLY A 113 2.47 10.10 -4.91
C GLY A 113 2.62 11.38 -5.69
N VAL A 114 3.29 12.33 -5.03
CA VAL A 114 3.55 13.69 -5.53
C VAL A 114 5.02 14.01 -5.30
N CYS A 115 5.69 14.48 -6.34
CA CYS A 115 7.07 14.92 -6.26
C CYS A 115 7.17 16.35 -6.81
N ASN A 116 7.73 17.25 -6.01
CA ASN A 116 7.84 18.68 -6.35
C ASN A 116 6.48 19.30 -6.75
N GLY A 117 5.43 18.95 -6.03
CA GLY A 117 4.09 19.48 -6.26
C GLY A 117 3.36 18.88 -7.48
N LYS A 118 3.91 17.84 -8.09
CA LYS A 118 3.33 17.21 -9.30
C LYS A 118 3.12 15.72 -9.07
N GLY A 119 1.96 15.21 -9.48
CA GLY A 119 1.64 13.80 -9.42
C GLY A 119 0.17 13.54 -9.18
N HIS A 120 -0.23 12.29 -9.39
CA HIS A 120 -1.63 11.87 -9.26
C HIS A 120 -2.03 11.54 -7.82
N ASN A 121 -1.10 11.28 -6.94
CA ASN A 121 -1.38 10.96 -5.53
C ASN A 121 -2.38 9.81 -5.38
N LEU A 122 -2.26 8.77 -6.17
CA LEU A 122 -3.22 7.67 -6.13
C LEU A 122 -3.22 6.94 -4.79
N LEU A 123 -2.06 6.78 -4.15
CA LEU A 123 -2.01 6.18 -2.83
C LEU A 123 -2.74 7.03 -1.80
N GLY A 124 -2.53 8.35 -1.82
CA GLY A 124 -3.25 9.26 -0.93
C GLY A 124 -4.76 9.20 -1.15
N GLN A 125 -5.20 9.15 -2.40
CA GLN A 125 -6.62 9.01 -2.74
C GLN A 125 -7.19 7.69 -2.22
N ILE A 126 -6.46 6.59 -2.37
CA ILE A 126 -6.88 5.28 -1.87
C ILE A 126 -6.99 5.30 -0.34
N LEU A 127 -6.01 5.91 0.36
CA LEU A 127 -6.04 6.03 1.81
C LEU A 127 -7.24 6.85 2.29
N MET A 128 -7.54 7.96 1.63
CA MET A 128 -8.72 8.77 1.97
C MET A 128 -10.01 8.02 1.69
N SER A 129 -10.07 7.24 0.62
CA SER A 129 -11.21 6.40 0.29
C SER A 129 -11.42 5.30 1.33
N GLU A 130 -10.34 4.66 1.79
CA GLU A 130 -10.39 3.67 2.87
C GLU A 130 -10.90 4.30 4.17
N ARG A 131 -10.43 5.50 4.49
CA ARG A 131 -10.93 6.25 5.66
C ARG A 131 -12.42 6.50 5.57
N ASP A 132 -12.92 6.91 4.40
CA ASP A 132 -14.36 7.13 4.19
C ASP A 132 -15.14 5.83 4.37
N TRP A 133 -14.63 4.72 3.84
CA TRP A 133 -15.27 3.42 4.01
C TRP A 133 -15.33 3.01 5.48
N ILE A 134 -14.23 3.17 6.23
CA ILE A 134 -14.16 2.88 7.65
C ILE A 134 -15.22 3.71 8.40
N ASN A 135 -15.27 5.00 8.13
CA ASN A 135 -16.22 5.91 8.80
C ASN A 135 -17.67 5.56 8.47
N SER A 136 -17.94 5.00 7.29
CA SER A 136 -19.30 4.58 6.91
C SER A 136 -19.76 3.32 7.67
N GLN A 137 -18.83 2.58 8.30
CA GLN A 137 -19.15 1.39 9.09
C GLN A 137 -19.49 1.73 10.56
N ASP A 138 -19.27 2.98 10.98
CA ASP A 138 -19.60 3.43 12.34
C ASP A 138 -21.08 3.74 12.44
N PHE A 139 -21.72 3.15 13.43
CA PHE A 139 -23.13 3.37 13.74
C PHE A 139 -23.29 4.02 15.11
#